data_c0dc99fbe8702128b6c6919074dbfc68
#
_entry.id   c0dc99fbe8702128b6c6919074dbfc68
#
_cell.length_a   1.000
_cell.length_b   1.000
_cell.length_c   1.000
_cell.angle_alpha   90.00
_cell.angle_beta   90.00
_cell.angle_gamma   90.00
#
_symmetry.space_group_name_H-M   'P 1'
#
loop_
_entity.id
_entity.type
_entity.pdbx_description
1 polymer ?
#
loop_
_entity_poly.entity_id
_entity_poly.type
_entity_poly.pdbx_seq_one_letter_code
_entity_poly.pdbx_strand_id
1 'polypeptide(L)'
;MCIEKPEVRQGIFRKNEEFIMKKRLLASVAAGVLALSVLAGCAAKETAAPAEEANATESTEKTDNAEEKTDKKVIKVAASATPHAELLEQVKPILAEQGINLEITVFDDYLQPLNVVEGGEFDANYFAHVPYVEQFNAEQGTHIVNAGGIHYEPFGIYPGTKKALSELADGDVIAVPNDTTNEARALLLLQDNGIIKLKEGAGLTATINDITENPKNIEIKELEAAQVARVIPEVAFVVLNGNYALEAGLSVAKDSIAFEASDSEAAKTYVNIVAVKEGNENNAEIKALVDALKSDTIKQYIKDTYDGAVVAFE
;
A
#
# COMPACT_ATOMS: atom_id res chain seq x y z
N MET A 1 -46.71 29.91 -2.76
CA MET A 1 -47.06 28.51 -3.03
C MET A 1 -46.96 28.32 -4.54
N CYS A 2 -45.76 28.07 -5.05
CA CYS A 2 -45.49 27.73 -6.45
C CYS A 2 -44.83 26.37 -6.45
N ILE A 3 -45.53 25.43 -7.06
CA ILE A 3 -45.12 24.03 -7.22
C ILE A 3 -44.32 23.96 -8.50
N GLU A 4 -43.03 23.67 -8.41
CA GLU A 4 -42.15 23.42 -9.55
C GLU A 4 -42.36 22.00 -10.08
N LYS A 5 -42.47 21.88 -11.41
CA LYS A 5 -42.84 20.65 -12.13
C LYS A 5 -41.68 19.67 -12.31
N PRO A 6 -41.89 18.35 -12.33
CA PRO A 6 -40.87 17.32 -12.37
C PRO A 6 -40.33 16.99 -13.77
N GLU A 7 -40.39 17.86 -14.78
CA GLU A 7 -40.04 17.52 -16.17
C GLU A 7 -38.53 17.64 -16.50
N VAL A 8 -37.69 18.26 -15.66
CA VAL A 8 -36.27 18.48 -15.98
C VAL A 8 -35.40 17.26 -15.69
N ARG A 9 -35.83 16.38 -14.78
CA ARG A 9 -35.03 15.18 -14.42
C ARG A 9 -35.07 14.01 -15.44
N GLN A 10 -36.08 13.91 -16.26
CA GLN A 10 -36.19 12.82 -17.23
C GLN A 10 -35.36 13.02 -18.51
N GLY A 11 -34.99 14.25 -18.85
CA GLY A 11 -34.19 14.56 -20.05
C GLY A 11 -32.71 14.18 -19.93
N ILE A 12 -32.16 14.19 -18.73
CA ILE A 12 -30.73 13.90 -18.48
C ILE A 12 -30.48 12.39 -18.47
N PHE A 13 -31.42 11.60 -17.95
CA PHE A 13 -31.30 10.13 -17.93
C PHE A 13 -31.38 9.50 -19.33
N ARG A 14 -32.24 10.03 -20.22
CA ARG A 14 -32.34 9.51 -21.61
C ARG A 14 -31.10 9.78 -22.46
N LYS A 15 -30.42 10.89 -22.26
CA LYS A 15 -29.18 11.20 -23.02
C LYS A 15 -27.99 10.33 -22.62
N ASN A 16 -27.92 9.89 -21.36
CA ASN A 16 -26.84 8.99 -20.91
C ASN A 16 -27.02 7.55 -21.40
N GLU A 17 -28.26 7.06 -21.52
CA GLU A 17 -28.50 5.72 -22.04
C GLU A 17 -28.24 5.60 -23.56
N GLU A 18 -28.58 6.63 -24.34
CA GLU A 18 -28.26 6.66 -25.78
C GLU A 18 -26.74 6.75 -26.04
N PHE A 19 -25.97 7.42 -25.18
CA PHE A 19 -24.51 7.52 -25.30
C PHE A 19 -23.82 6.19 -24.97
N ILE A 20 -24.33 5.45 -24.01
CA ILE A 20 -23.81 4.13 -23.60
C ILE A 20 -24.17 3.06 -24.67
N MET A 21 -25.35 3.11 -25.26
CA MET A 21 -25.74 2.19 -26.33
C MET A 21 -24.94 2.39 -27.62
N LYS A 22 -24.63 3.64 -27.98
CA LYS A 22 -23.77 3.94 -29.17
C LYS A 22 -22.34 3.45 -29.00
N LYS A 23 -21.78 3.46 -27.79
CA LYS A 23 -20.43 2.91 -27.52
C LYS A 23 -20.39 1.37 -27.57
N ARG A 24 -21.47 0.68 -27.21
CA ARG A 24 -21.55 -0.78 -27.28
C ARG A 24 -21.73 -1.31 -28.72
N LEU A 25 -22.35 -0.53 -29.62
CA LEU A 25 -22.54 -0.93 -31.01
C LEU A 25 -21.26 -0.79 -31.88
N LEU A 26 -20.34 0.14 -31.49
CA LEU A 26 -19.06 0.32 -32.18
C LEU A 26 -18.00 -0.73 -31.79
N ALA A 27 -18.14 -1.38 -30.63
CA ALA A 27 -17.23 -2.44 -30.17
C ALA A 27 -17.53 -3.81 -30.81
N SER A 28 -18.72 -4.01 -31.38
CA SER A 28 -19.15 -5.31 -31.94
C SER A 28 -18.80 -5.47 -33.43
N VAL A 29 -18.32 -4.43 -34.12
CA VAL A 29 -18.00 -4.50 -35.57
C VAL A 29 -16.50 -4.74 -35.82
N ALA A 30 -15.63 -4.64 -34.81
CA ALA A 30 -14.17 -4.82 -34.92
C ALA A 30 -13.68 -6.27 -34.72
N ALA A 31 -14.56 -7.22 -34.36
CA ALA A 31 -14.19 -8.61 -34.06
C ALA A 31 -14.49 -9.63 -35.17
N GLY A 32 -14.89 -9.18 -36.38
CA GLY A 32 -15.43 -10.04 -37.43
C GLY A 32 -14.57 -10.29 -38.67
N VAL A 33 -13.32 -9.88 -38.77
CA VAL A 33 -12.51 -9.99 -39.98
C VAL A 33 -11.09 -10.52 -39.70
N LEU A 34 -10.96 -11.66 -39.03
CA LEU A 34 -9.65 -12.37 -38.99
C LEU A 34 -9.84 -13.87 -38.76
N ALA A 35 -10.54 -14.53 -39.72
CA ALA A 35 -10.53 -15.99 -39.79
C ALA A 35 -10.87 -16.41 -41.22
N LEU A 36 -9.91 -16.38 -42.15
CA LEU A 36 -9.91 -17.16 -43.38
C LEU A 36 -8.57 -16.94 -44.10
N SER A 37 -7.62 -17.81 -43.88
CA SER A 37 -6.59 -18.20 -44.88
C SER A 37 -5.51 -19.04 -44.18
N VAL A 38 -5.62 -20.35 -44.24
CA VAL A 38 -4.59 -21.35 -44.50
C VAL A 38 -5.26 -22.71 -44.70
N LEU A 39 -5.38 -23.12 -45.96
CA LEU A 39 -5.53 -24.49 -46.38
C LEU A 39 -5.09 -24.61 -47.85
N ALA A 40 -3.96 -25.26 -48.04
CA ALA A 40 -3.49 -25.97 -49.24
C ALA A 40 -1.95 -25.91 -49.25
N GLY A 41 -1.27 -26.99 -49.25
CA GLY A 41 -1.14 -28.09 -50.10
C GLY A 41 -0.13 -29.12 -49.66
N CYS A 42 -0.44 -30.30 -49.96
CA CYS A 42 0.21 -31.57 -49.76
C CYS A 42 1.39 -31.85 -50.71
N ALA A 43 2.18 -32.80 -50.25
CA ALA A 43 2.72 -33.96 -50.99
C ALA A 43 4.21 -34.03 -51.34
N ALA A 44 4.89 -34.97 -50.66
CA ALA A 44 5.68 -36.10 -51.16
C ALA A 44 7.03 -35.82 -51.85
N LYS A 45 8.14 -36.46 -51.60
CA LYS A 45 8.44 -37.91 -51.54
C LYS A 45 9.96 -38.07 -51.38
N GLU A 46 10.37 -39.04 -50.55
CA GLU A 46 11.56 -39.87 -50.54
C GLU A 46 12.70 -39.65 -51.55
N THR A 47 14.00 -39.73 -51.08
CA THR A 47 14.85 -40.90 -51.28
C THR A 47 16.29 -40.67 -50.71
N ALA A 48 16.72 -41.64 -49.91
CA ALA A 48 17.99 -42.35 -49.78
C ALA A 48 19.39 -41.66 -49.84
N ALA A 49 20.15 -42.03 -48.85
CA ALA A 49 21.63 -41.92 -48.66
C ALA A 49 22.47 -42.65 -49.74
N PRO A 50 23.87 -42.66 -49.72
CA PRO A 50 24.75 -42.80 -48.55
C PRO A 50 26.09 -42.07 -48.61
N ALA A 51 26.78 -42.02 -47.44
CA ALA A 51 28.19 -42.14 -47.06
C ALA A 51 29.32 -41.45 -47.84
N GLU A 52 30.24 -40.74 -47.18
CA GLU A 52 31.62 -41.19 -46.95
C GLU A 52 32.40 -40.23 -46.03
N GLU A 53 33.35 -40.82 -45.35
CA GLU A 53 34.19 -40.33 -44.27
C GLU A 53 35.18 -39.20 -44.69
N ALA A 54 35.54 -38.32 -43.72
CA ALA A 54 36.95 -37.96 -43.49
C ALA A 54 37.15 -37.24 -42.16
N ASN A 55 38.00 -37.84 -41.40
CA ASN A 55 38.61 -37.54 -40.12
C ASN A 55 39.38 -36.21 -40.14
N ALA A 56 39.23 -35.35 -39.13
CA ALA A 56 40.28 -34.46 -38.65
C ALA A 56 40.01 -34.09 -37.17
N THR A 57 40.86 -34.61 -36.35
CA THR A 57 41.04 -34.35 -34.92
C THR A 57 41.50 -32.91 -34.71
N GLU A 58 40.75 -32.14 -33.98
CA GLU A 58 41.31 -30.97 -33.30
C GLU A 58 40.72 -30.82 -31.89
N SER A 59 41.63 -31.03 -30.95
CA SER A 59 41.47 -30.89 -29.53
C SER A 59 41.24 -29.42 -29.19
N THR A 60 40.08 -29.07 -28.64
CA THR A 60 39.91 -27.84 -27.89
C THR A 60 39.38 -28.17 -26.50
N GLU A 61 40.23 -27.84 -25.52
CA GLU A 61 39.93 -27.87 -24.10
C GLU A 61 38.59 -27.16 -23.83
N LYS A 62 37.62 -27.91 -23.36
CA LYS A 62 36.47 -27.36 -22.65
C LYS A 62 36.92 -26.94 -21.26
N THR A 63 37.13 -25.66 -21.07
CA THR A 63 37.07 -25.07 -19.74
C THR A 63 35.60 -25.17 -19.31
N ASP A 64 35.30 -26.17 -18.51
CA ASP A 64 34.07 -26.23 -17.73
C ASP A 64 34.13 -25.08 -16.70
N ASN A 65 33.59 -23.94 -17.08
CA ASN A 65 33.20 -22.94 -16.14
C ASN A 65 31.82 -23.39 -15.64
N ALA A 66 31.82 -24.27 -14.65
CA ALA A 66 30.62 -24.55 -13.85
C ALA A 66 30.31 -23.27 -13.08
N GLU A 67 29.52 -22.39 -13.66
CA GLU A 67 28.73 -21.46 -12.89
C GLU A 67 27.82 -22.33 -12.01
N GLU A 68 28.19 -22.42 -10.75
CA GLU A 68 27.34 -22.95 -9.69
C GLU A 68 26.05 -22.13 -9.71
N LYS A 69 25.00 -22.60 -10.39
CA LYS A 69 23.64 -22.10 -10.24
C LYS A 69 23.22 -22.43 -8.82
N THR A 70 23.63 -21.59 -7.87
CA THR A 70 22.94 -21.52 -6.60
C THR A 70 21.51 -21.09 -6.94
N ASP A 71 20.55 -21.99 -6.75
CA ASP A 71 19.13 -21.64 -6.81
C ASP A 71 18.90 -20.52 -5.78
N LYS A 72 18.92 -19.27 -6.27
CA LYS A 72 18.64 -18.11 -5.42
C LYS A 72 17.19 -18.24 -4.97
N LYS A 73 16.99 -18.24 -3.68
CA LYS A 73 15.66 -18.19 -3.10
C LYS A 73 15.06 -16.81 -3.39
N VAL A 74 13.83 -16.77 -3.84
CA VAL A 74 13.11 -15.53 -4.16
C VAL A 74 12.08 -15.28 -3.08
N ILE A 75 12.00 -14.05 -2.57
CA ILE A 75 10.90 -13.56 -1.77
C ILE A 75 10.26 -12.35 -2.45
N LYS A 76 8.93 -12.37 -2.52
CA LYS A 76 8.11 -11.31 -3.09
C LYS A 76 7.44 -10.53 -1.97
N VAL A 77 7.67 -9.23 -1.91
CA VAL A 77 7.13 -8.36 -0.88
C VAL A 77 6.28 -7.26 -1.49
N ALA A 78 5.04 -7.16 -1.03
CA ALA A 78 4.13 -6.06 -1.33
C ALA A 78 4.37 -4.92 -0.33
N ALA A 79 4.52 -3.68 -0.79
CA ALA A 79 4.84 -2.54 0.05
C ALA A 79 4.18 -1.25 -0.44
N SER A 80 4.05 -0.23 0.40
CA SER A 80 3.83 1.15 -0.06
C SER A 80 5.14 1.80 -0.49
N ALA A 81 5.06 2.88 -1.27
CA ALA A 81 6.23 3.49 -1.92
C ALA A 81 7.28 3.96 -0.92
N THR A 82 6.90 4.82 0.01
CA THR A 82 7.77 5.39 1.05
C THR A 82 7.11 5.28 2.43
N PRO A 83 7.83 4.96 3.49
CA PRO A 83 9.25 4.61 3.55
C PRO A 83 9.53 3.14 3.20
N HIS A 84 8.50 2.30 3.03
CA HIS A 84 8.56 0.85 3.06
C HIS A 84 9.38 0.26 1.90
N ALA A 85 9.02 0.58 0.64
CA ALA A 85 9.80 0.09 -0.51
C ALA A 85 11.22 0.68 -0.52
N GLU A 86 11.41 1.92 -0.06
CA GLU A 86 12.73 2.52 0.07
C GLU A 86 13.62 1.73 1.04
N LEU A 87 13.08 1.32 2.20
CA LEU A 87 13.79 0.50 3.18
C LEU A 87 14.07 -0.91 2.64
N LEU A 88 13.12 -1.50 1.91
CA LEU A 88 13.32 -2.79 1.23
C LEU A 88 14.43 -2.72 0.18
N GLU A 89 14.55 -1.63 -0.56
CA GLU A 89 15.65 -1.44 -1.51
C GLU A 89 17.02 -1.41 -0.80
N GLN A 90 17.10 -0.85 0.42
CA GLN A 90 18.34 -0.84 1.20
C GLN A 90 18.73 -2.24 1.69
N VAL A 91 17.79 -3.15 1.92
CA VAL A 91 18.10 -4.51 2.39
C VAL A 91 18.37 -5.50 1.26
N LYS A 92 18.04 -5.18 0.00
CA LYS A 92 18.32 -6.04 -1.15
C LYS A 92 19.77 -6.55 -1.21
N PRO A 93 20.82 -5.69 -1.09
CA PRO A 93 22.20 -6.17 -1.10
C PRO A 93 22.51 -7.08 0.09
N ILE A 94 21.95 -6.81 1.27
CA ILE A 94 22.15 -7.62 2.48
C ILE A 94 21.56 -9.03 2.29
N LEU A 95 20.40 -9.13 1.67
CA LEU A 95 19.73 -10.40 1.38
C LEU A 95 20.41 -11.15 0.24
N ALA A 96 20.91 -10.42 -0.77
CA ALA A 96 21.64 -11.01 -1.90
C ALA A 96 22.93 -11.73 -1.46
N GLU A 97 23.64 -11.19 -0.45
CA GLU A 97 24.81 -11.85 0.17
C GLU A 97 24.43 -13.18 0.84
N GLN A 98 23.17 -13.33 1.25
CA GLN A 98 22.63 -14.56 1.84
C GLN A 98 22.00 -15.51 0.79
N GLY A 99 22.13 -15.18 -0.50
CA GLY A 99 21.56 -15.97 -1.59
C GLY A 99 20.04 -15.76 -1.78
N ILE A 100 19.46 -14.70 -1.19
CA ILE A 100 18.04 -14.37 -1.28
C ILE A 100 17.85 -13.22 -2.29
N ASN A 101 16.97 -13.41 -3.27
CA ASN A 101 16.55 -12.39 -4.21
C ASN A 101 15.24 -11.75 -3.71
N LEU A 102 15.26 -10.45 -3.41
CA LEU A 102 14.09 -9.70 -2.98
C LEU A 102 13.41 -9.02 -4.16
N GLU A 103 12.16 -9.41 -4.43
CA GLU A 103 11.29 -8.77 -5.40
C GLU A 103 10.27 -7.88 -4.67
N ILE A 104 10.24 -6.60 -5.02
CA ILE A 104 9.38 -5.59 -4.39
C ILE A 104 8.34 -5.15 -5.39
N THR A 105 7.07 -5.14 -4.97
CA THR A 105 5.98 -4.54 -5.74
C THR A 105 5.30 -3.48 -4.89
N VAL A 106 5.20 -2.28 -5.46
CA VAL A 106 4.57 -1.13 -4.79
C VAL A 106 3.08 -1.12 -5.09
N PHE A 107 2.30 -0.85 -4.05
CA PHE A 107 0.85 -0.66 -4.11
C PHE A 107 0.48 0.71 -3.52
N ASP A 108 -0.53 1.35 -4.11
CA ASP A 108 -0.98 2.69 -3.71
C ASP A 108 -2.09 2.67 -2.65
N ASP A 109 -2.63 1.49 -2.30
CA ASP A 109 -3.69 1.30 -1.31
C ASP A 109 -3.31 0.29 -0.23
N TYR A 110 -4.13 0.21 0.83
CA TYR A 110 -3.87 -0.67 1.97
C TYR A 110 -4.56 -2.05 1.87
N LEU A 111 -5.48 -2.27 0.93
CA LEU A 111 -6.23 -3.52 0.81
C LEU A 111 -5.50 -4.57 -0.03
N GLN A 112 -4.97 -4.15 -1.19
CA GLN A 112 -4.34 -5.07 -2.13
C GLN A 112 -3.12 -5.79 -1.55
N PRO A 113 -2.17 -5.11 -0.83
CA PRO A 113 -1.00 -5.78 -0.27
C PRO A 113 -1.34 -6.93 0.67
N LEU A 114 -2.41 -6.82 1.46
CA LEU A 114 -2.87 -7.89 2.34
C LEU A 114 -3.54 -9.02 1.55
N ASN A 115 -4.37 -8.69 0.57
CA ASN A 115 -5.05 -9.68 -0.27
C ASN A 115 -4.09 -10.57 -1.05
N VAL A 116 -3.02 -10.01 -1.64
CA VAL A 116 -2.04 -10.79 -2.43
C VAL A 116 -1.18 -11.70 -1.54
N VAL A 117 -0.97 -11.33 -0.26
CA VAL A 117 -0.30 -12.20 0.72
C VAL A 117 -1.24 -13.30 1.18
N GLU A 118 -2.51 -12.99 1.51
CA GLU A 118 -3.49 -14.03 1.86
C GLU A 118 -3.71 -15.01 0.70
N GLY A 119 -3.74 -14.52 -0.54
CA GLY A 119 -3.85 -15.33 -1.75
C GLY A 119 -2.62 -16.20 -2.05
N GLY A 120 -1.47 -15.92 -1.40
CA GLY A 120 -0.21 -16.63 -1.63
C GLY A 120 0.53 -16.22 -2.91
N GLU A 121 0.18 -15.08 -3.50
CA GLU A 121 0.89 -14.51 -4.66
C GLU A 121 2.18 -13.82 -4.22
N PHE A 122 2.20 -13.31 -2.98
CA PHE A 122 3.34 -12.68 -2.31
C PHE A 122 3.65 -13.41 -1.00
N ASP A 123 4.92 -13.42 -0.63
CA ASP A 123 5.41 -14.08 0.59
C ASP A 123 5.18 -13.21 1.83
N ALA A 124 5.24 -11.89 1.67
CA ALA A 124 5.03 -10.91 2.74
C ALA A 124 4.47 -9.60 2.22
N ASN A 125 3.93 -8.80 3.13
CA ASN A 125 3.78 -7.37 2.92
C ASN A 125 4.55 -6.59 4.00
N TYR A 126 4.90 -5.33 3.66
CA TYR A 126 5.52 -4.40 4.57
C TYR A 126 4.96 -3.01 4.32
N PHE A 127 3.96 -2.62 5.10
CA PHE A 127 3.31 -1.31 5.07
C PHE A 127 2.36 -1.12 6.26
N ALA A 128 1.80 -2.21 6.80
CA ALA A 128 0.71 -2.18 7.75
C ALA A 128 1.20 -2.16 9.20
N HIS A 129 0.45 -1.50 10.07
CA HIS A 129 0.61 -1.62 11.51
C HIS A 129 -0.26 -2.74 12.10
N VAL A 130 0.09 -3.21 13.29
CA VAL A 130 -0.57 -4.34 13.95
C VAL A 130 -2.10 -4.22 14.01
N PRO A 131 -2.70 -3.12 14.53
CA PRO A 131 -4.16 -3.03 14.62
C PRO A 131 -4.87 -3.12 13.27
N TYR A 132 -4.25 -2.59 12.19
CA TYR A 132 -4.82 -2.67 10.85
C TYR A 132 -4.89 -4.12 10.34
N VAL A 133 -3.83 -4.90 10.54
CA VAL A 133 -3.81 -6.32 10.14
C VAL A 133 -4.82 -7.13 10.94
N GLU A 134 -4.91 -6.90 12.26
CA GLU A 134 -5.89 -7.59 13.12
C GLU A 134 -7.33 -7.27 12.70
N GLN A 135 -7.63 -6.02 12.43
CA GLN A 135 -8.96 -5.59 11.98
C GLN A 135 -9.28 -6.14 10.59
N PHE A 136 -8.34 -6.08 9.64
CA PHE A 136 -8.49 -6.67 8.32
C PHE A 136 -8.81 -8.17 8.39
N ASN A 137 -8.09 -8.93 9.23
CA ASN A 137 -8.38 -10.34 9.45
C ASN A 137 -9.80 -10.56 9.97
N ALA A 138 -10.23 -9.73 10.94
CA ALA A 138 -11.56 -9.84 11.53
C ALA A 138 -12.68 -9.53 10.51
N GLU A 139 -12.49 -8.55 9.64
CA GLU A 139 -13.48 -8.12 8.65
C GLU A 139 -13.52 -9.02 7.43
N GLN A 140 -12.36 -9.49 6.94
CA GLN A 140 -12.24 -10.24 5.69
C GLN A 140 -12.14 -11.76 5.91
N GLY A 141 -11.97 -12.22 7.15
CA GLY A 141 -11.79 -13.65 7.46
C GLY A 141 -10.45 -14.19 6.97
N THR A 142 -9.42 -13.33 6.95
CA THR A 142 -8.05 -13.66 6.53
C THR A 142 -7.18 -14.10 7.71
N HIS A 143 -5.98 -14.60 7.43
CA HIS A 143 -5.07 -15.20 8.40
C HIS A 143 -3.66 -14.65 8.26
N ILE A 144 -3.54 -13.33 8.28
CA ILE A 144 -2.26 -12.63 8.18
C ILE A 144 -1.71 -12.39 9.58
N VAL A 145 -0.43 -12.69 9.78
CA VAL A 145 0.23 -12.60 11.09
C VAL A 145 1.49 -11.74 11.02
N ASN A 146 1.86 -11.18 12.16
CA ASN A 146 3.07 -10.40 12.34
C ASN A 146 4.31 -11.30 12.38
N ALA A 147 5.25 -11.12 11.45
CA ALA A 147 6.54 -11.79 11.44
C ALA A 147 7.65 -10.95 12.11
N GLY A 148 7.46 -9.63 12.26
CA GLY A 148 8.41 -8.77 12.97
C GLY A 148 8.04 -7.28 12.87
N GLY A 149 8.11 -6.56 14.00
CA GLY A 149 7.96 -5.11 14.07
C GLY A 149 9.23 -4.40 13.60
N ILE A 150 9.10 -3.37 12.77
CA ILE A 150 10.23 -2.72 12.11
C ILE A 150 10.37 -1.26 12.50
N HIS A 151 9.32 -0.47 12.36
CA HIS A 151 9.36 0.97 12.62
C HIS A 151 7.99 1.51 13.02
N TYR A 152 7.97 2.73 13.47
CA TYR A 152 6.78 3.50 13.77
C TYR A 152 6.78 4.78 12.94
N GLU A 153 5.60 5.18 12.47
CA GLU A 153 5.36 6.44 11.77
C GLU A 153 4.38 7.29 12.59
N PRO A 154 4.82 8.46 13.11
CA PRO A 154 3.92 9.36 13.81
C PRO A 154 2.77 9.81 12.93
N PHE A 155 1.55 9.71 13.44
CA PHE A 155 0.36 10.21 12.80
C PHE A 155 0.24 11.70 13.07
N GLY A 156 -0.10 12.51 12.07
CA GLY A 156 -0.06 13.96 12.20
C GLY A 156 -1.29 14.69 11.71
N ILE A 157 -1.57 15.85 12.30
CA ILE A 157 -2.53 16.84 11.82
C ILE A 157 -1.75 17.85 10.98
N TYR A 158 -2.12 18.00 9.73
CA TYR A 158 -1.44 18.89 8.78
C TYR A 158 -2.34 20.05 8.37
N PRO A 159 -1.74 21.24 8.09
CA PRO A 159 -2.48 22.41 7.68
C PRO A 159 -3.07 22.23 6.28
N GLY A 160 -4.34 22.59 6.15
CA GLY A 160 -5.01 22.76 4.89
C GLY A 160 -5.14 24.23 4.50
N THR A 161 -6.37 24.72 4.45
CA THR A 161 -6.69 26.14 4.23
C THR A 161 -6.36 27.00 5.44
N LYS A 162 -6.28 26.40 6.64
CA LYS A 162 -5.88 27.03 7.90
C LYS A 162 -4.49 26.55 8.34
N LYS A 163 -3.75 27.39 9.07
CA LYS A 163 -2.34 27.17 9.40
C LYS A 163 -2.06 26.84 10.85
N ALA A 164 -3.03 27.06 11.73
CA ALA A 164 -2.92 26.76 13.16
C ALA A 164 -4.27 26.28 13.70
N LEU A 165 -4.26 25.40 14.71
CA LEU A 165 -5.50 24.91 15.37
C LEU A 165 -6.31 26.05 15.99
N SER A 166 -5.66 27.16 16.38
CA SER A 166 -6.35 28.35 16.89
C SER A 166 -7.24 29.06 15.85
N GLU A 167 -7.02 28.82 14.57
CA GLU A 167 -7.83 29.37 13.46
C GLU A 167 -9.09 28.55 13.18
N LEU A 168 -9.24 27.40 13.86
CA LEU A 168 -10.38 26.52 13.68
C LEU A 168 -11.68 27.24 14.04
N ALA A 169 -12.62 27.31 13.09
CA ALA A 169 -13.89 27.99 13.21
C ALA A 169 -15.06 27.02 13.20
N ASP A 170 -16.24 27.52 13.54
CA ASP A 170 -17.48 26.76 13.51
C ASP A 170 -17.79 26.25 12.10
N GLY A 171 -18.08 24.96 11.98
CA GLY A 171 -18.39 24.31 10.70
C GLY A 171 -17.18 24.01 9.80
N ASP A 172 -15.94 24.17 10.29
CA ASP A 172 -14.76 23.78 9.52
C ASP A 172 -14.72 22.27 9.28
N VAL A 173 -14.11 21.87 8.16
CA VAL A 173 -13.96 20.47 7.77
C VAL A 173 -12.56 19.98 8.11
N ILE A 174 -12.47 18.80 8.74
CA ILE A 174 -11.21 18.05 8.93
C ILE A 174 -11.35 16.71 8.24
N ALA A 175 -10.44 16.39 7.29
CA ALA A 175 -10.44 15.11 6.62
C ALA A 175 -9.58 14.08 7.37
N VAL A 176 -10.10 12.85 7.49
CA VAL A 176 -9.47 11.73 8.19
C VAL A 176 -9.57 10.45 7.35
N PRO A 177 -8.73 9.43 7.57
CA PRO A 177 -8.93 8.10 6.98
C PRO A 177 -10.25 7.47 7.42
N ASN A 178 -10.85 6.63 6.58
CA ASN A 178 -12.14 5.98 6.82
C ASN A 178 -12.04 4.50 7.19
N ASP A 179 -10.84 3.93 7.26
CA ASP A 179 -10.68 2.58 7.79
C ASP A 179 -10.75 2.59 9.32
N THR A 180 -11.34 1.53 9.88
CA THR A 180 -11.70 1.44 11.30
C THR A 180 -10.59 1.87 12.25
N THR A 181 -9.34 1.44 12.00
CA THR A 181 -8.24 1.68 12.94
C THR A 181 -7.59 3.05 12.76
N ASN A 182 -7.46 3.55 11.53
CA ASN A 182 -6.89 4.87 11.28
C ASN A 182 -7.92 5.99 11.51
N GLU A 183 -9.23 5.77 11.29
CA GLU A 183 -10.28 6.70 11.73
C GLU A 183 -10.22 6.88 13.25
N ALA A 184 -10.26 5.77 14.00
CA ALA A 184 -10.17 5.83 15.47
C ALA A 184 -8.91 6.55 15.95
N ARG A 185 -7.76 6.26 15.33
CA ARG A 185 -6.47 6.91 15.62
C ARG A 185 -6.52 8.42 15.35
N ALA A 186 -7.14 8.83 14.22
CA ALA A 186 -7.33 10.24 13.89
C ALA A 186 -8.23 10.95 14.91
N LEU A 187 -9.35 10.34 15.28
CA LEU A 187 -10.27 10.91 16.26
C LEU A 187 -9.65 11.02 17.65
N LEU A 188 -8.82 10.04 18.07
CA LEU A 188 -8.06 10.12 19.30
C LEU A 188 -7.05 11.28 19.26
N LEU A 189 -6.33 11.46 18.15
CA LEU A 189 -5.40 12.57 17.99
C LEU A 189 -6.12 13.94 18.01
N LEU A 190 -7.30 14.04 17.43
CA LEU A 190 -8.14 15.24 17.50
C LEU A 190 -8.62 15.50 18.94
N GLN A 191 -8.98 14.47 19.69
CA GLN A 191 -9.33 14.56 21.10
C GLN A 191 -8.16 15.04 21.95
N ASP A 192 -6.97 14.48 21.77
CA ASP A 192 -5.76 14.84 22.51
C ASP A 192 -5.38 16.32 22.30
N ASN A 193 -5.78 16.88 21.16
CA ASN A 193 -5.61 18.30 20.82
C ASN A 193 -6.81 19.17 21.22
N GLY A 194 -7.82 18.62 21.93
CA GLY A 194 -8.96 19.36 22.46
C GLY A 194 -9.96 19.85 21.40
N ILE A 195 -9.95 19.24 20.22
CA ILE A 195 -10.84 19.62 19.09
C ILE A 195 -12.20 18.98 19.27
N ILE A 196 -12.24 17.70 19.65
CA ILE A 196 -13.46 16.93 19.94
C ILE A 196 -13.28 16.16 21.26
N LYS A 197 -14.36 15.54 21.74
CA LYS A 197 -14.28 14.56 22.82
C LYS A 197 -15.04 13.30 22.44
N LEU A 198 -14.43 12.17 22.65
CA LEU A 198 -15.03 10.86 22.42
C LEU A 198 -15.69 10.33 23.70
N LYS A 199 -16.59 9.39 23.56
CA LYS A 199 -17.13 8.65 24.70
C LYS A 199 -16.01 7.88 25.41
N GLU A 200 -16.15 7.70 26.72
CA GLU A 200 -15.20 6.92 27.51
C GLU A 200 -15.14 5.47 26.97
N GLY A 201 -13.91 4.96 26.79
CA GLY A 201 -13.65 3.61 26.31
C GLY A 201 -13.86 3.38 24.80
N ALA A 202 -14.01 4.42 23.98
CA ALA A 202 -14.14 4.29 22.53
C ALA A 202 -12.93 3.55 21.90
N GLY A 203 -11.69 3.84 22.35
CA GLY A 203 -10.49 3.09 22.02
C GLY A 203 -10.16 3.03 20.52
N LEU A 204 -9.55 1.92 20.11
CA LEU A 204 -9.02 1.73 18.74
C LEU A 204 -10.09 1.47 17.66
N THR A 205 -11.36 1.51 18.02
CA THR A 205 -12.50 1.34 17.11
C THR A 205 -13.49 2.51 17.19
N ALA A 206 -13.02 3.67 17.71
CA ALA A 206 -13.81 4.89 17.76
C ALA A 206 -14.24 5.32 16.36
N THR A 207 -15.49 5.78 16.26
CA THR A 207 -16.07 6.32 15.03
C THR A 207 -16.60 7.74 15.28
N ILE A 208 -16.99 8.45 14.25
CA ILE A 208 -17.65 9.78 14.38
C ILE A 208 -18.91 9.73 15.27
N ASN A 209 -19.57 8.55 15.39
CA ASN A 209 -20.72 8.36 16.26
C ASN A 209 -20.38 8.35 17.76
N ASP A 210 -19.10 8.25 18.08
CA ASP A 210 -18.57 8.23 19.45
C ASP A 210 -18.19 9.64 19.94
N ILE A 211 -18.35 10.65 19.10
CA ILE A 211 -18.09 12.05 19.46
C ILE A 211 -19.20 12.54 20.40
N THR A 212 -18.83 12.88 21.64
CA THR A 212 -19.77 13.39 22.67
C THR A 212 -19.74 14.90 22.80
N GLU A 213 -18.60 15.54 22.46
CA GLU A 213 -18.46 16.99 22.43
C GLU A 213 -17.77 17.43 21.14
N ASN A 214 -18.34 18.39 20.46
CA ASN A 214 -17.81 19.02 19.25
C ASN A 214 -18.13 20.53 19.32
N PRO A 215 -17.37 21.30 20.11
CA PRO A 215 -17.72 22.67 20.46
C PRO A 215 -17.68 23.65 19.29
N LYS A 216 -17.07 23.27 18.19
CA LYS A 216 -16.98 24.07 16.95
C LYS A 216 -17.75 23.47 15.79
N ASN A 217 -18.62 22.49 16.04
CA ASN A 217 -19.43 21.81 15.03
C ASN A 217 -18.58 21.37 13.81
N ILE A 218 -17.36 20.86 14.07
CA ILE A 218 -16.45 20.44 13.03
C ILE A 218 -17.07 19.29 12.25
N GLU A 219 -17.03 19.39 10.93
CA GLU A 219 -17.37 18.29 10.03
C GLU A 219 -16.17 17.36 9.87
N ILE A 220 -16.30 16.10 10.25
CA ILE A 220 -15.29 15.07 9.97
C ILE A 220 -15.59 14.46 8.62
N LYS A 221 -14.68 14.64 7.65
CA LYS A 221 -14.78 14.10 6.30
C LYS A 221 -13.94 12.83 6.21
N GLU A 222 -14.62 11.69 6.24
CA GLU A 222 -14.02 10.38 6.15
C GLU A 222 -13.68 10.04 4.68
N LEU A 223 -12.43 9.70 4.39
CA LEU A 223 -11.94 9.37 3.07
C LEU A 223 -11.02 8.15 3.13
N GLU A 224 -10.93 7.41 2.03
CA GLU A 224 -9.87 6.43 1.86
C GLU A 224 -8.50 7.07 2.16
N ALA A 225 -7.65 6.40 2.95
CA ALA A 225 -6.40 6.97 3.46
C ALA A 225 -5.51 7.58 2.36
N ALA A 226 -5.41 6.91 1.19
CA ALA A 226 -4.70 7.39 0.01
C ALA A 226 -5.29 8.68 -0.63
N GLN A 227 -6.52 9.07 -0.26
CA GLN A 227 -7.19 10.24 -0.81
C GLN A 227 -7.12 11.47 0.11
N VAL A 228 -6.80 11.26 1.40
CA VAL A 228 -6.84 12.35 2.41
C VAL A 228 -5.88 13.49 2.05
N ALA A 229 -4.66 13.20 1.61
CA ALA A 229 -3.71 14.23 1.22
C ALA A 229 -4.17 15.10 0.04
N ARG A 230 -5.03 14.56 -0.83
CA ARG A 230 -5.51 15.26 -2.04
C ARG A 230 -6.46 16.40 -1.74
N VAL A 231 -7.15 16.35 -0.60
CA VAL A 231 -8.11 17.38 -0.20
C VAL A 231 -7.51 18.48 0.70
N ILE A 232 -6.20 18.49 0.91
CA ILE A 232 -5.50 19.54 1.67
C ILE A 232 -5.94 20.97 1.26
N PRO A 233 -6.04 21.33 -0.04
CA PRO A 233 -6.44 22.69 -0.42
C PRO A 233 -7.94 23.00 -0.22
N GLU A 234 -8.75 22.01 0.15
CA GLU A 234 -10.20 22.13 0.23
C GLU A 234 -10.72 22.19 1.67
N VAL A 235 -9.96 21.66 2.65
CA VAL A 235 -10.39 21.51 4.04
C VAL A 235 -9.54 22.34 5.00
N ALA A 236 -10.00 22.56 6.23
CA ALA A 236 -9.25 23.29 7.23
C ALA A 236 -7.96 22.57 7.60
N PHE A 237 -8.07 21.28 7.91
CA PHE A 237 -6.96 20.39 8.25
C PHE A 237 -7.18 18.99 7.70
N VAL A 238 -6.10 18.23 7.58
CA VAL A 238 -6.12 16.79 7.30
C VAL A 238 -5.36 16.05 8.38
N VAL A 239 -5.76 14.80 8.66
CA VAL A 239 -5.02 13.89 9.52
C VAL A 239 -4.48 12.76 8.64
N LEU A 240 -3.15 12.61 8.58
CA LEU A 240 -2.48 11.73 7.61
C LEU A 240 -1.64 10.66 8.28
N ASN A 241 -1.68 9.45 7.71
CA ASN A 241 -0.66 8.43 7.94
C ASN A 241 0.71 8.89 7.44
N GLY A 242 1.77 8.45 8.13
CA GLY A 242 3.14 8.89 7.85
C GLY A 242 3.58 8.65 6.41
N ASN A 243 3.31 7.46 5.86
CA ASN A 243 3.64 7.13 4.47
C ASN A 243 2.94 8.07 3.46
N TYR A 244 1.64 8.35 3.61
CA TYR A 244 0.92 9.25 2.71
C TYR A 244 1.32 10.72 2.90
N ALA A 245 1.75 11.11 4.11
CA ALA A 245 2.36 12.42 4.32
C ALA A 245 3.69 12.54 3.56
N LEU A 246 4.57 11.54 3.67
CA LEU A 246 5.84 11.49 2.94
C LEU A 246 5.63 11.48 1.42
N GLU A 247 4.70 10.68 0.90
CA GLU A 247 4.33 10.67 -0.52
C GLU A 247 3.82 12.03 -1.02
N ALA A 248 3.13 12.78 -0.17
CA ALA A 248 2.69 14.14 -0.45
C ALA A 248 3.82 15.19 -0.30
N GLY A 249 5.05 14.77 0.04
CA GLY A 249 6.19 15.66 0.27
C GLY A 249 6.14 16.40 1.60
N LEU A 250 5.35 15.91 2.57
CA LEU A 250 5.20 16.48 3.90
C LEU A 250 6.04 15.69 4.92
N SER A 251 6.61 16.40 5.88
CA SER A 251 7.33 15.83 7.02
C SER A 251 6.57 16.12 8.31
N VAL A 252 6.36 15.10 9.15
CA VAL A 252 5.67 15.28 10.42
C VAL A 252 6.39 16.32 11.29
N ALA A 253 7.72 16.31 11.30
CA ALA A 253 8.53 17.24 12.11
C ALA A 253 8.47 18.70 11.66
N LYS A 254 8.22 18.95 10.36
CA LYS A 254 8.30 20.30 9.76
C LYS A 254 6.94 20.88 9.40
N ASP A 255 6.03 20.02 8.94
CA ASP A 255 4.81 20.46 8.28
C ASP A 255 3.54 20.17 9.09
N SER A 256 3.61 19.29 10.11
CA SER A 256 2.47 19.04 10.97
C SER A 256 2.25 20.16 12.00
N ILE A 257 1.01 20.32 12.40
CA ILE A 257 0.60 21.25 13.49
C ILE A 257 0.63 20.53 14.83
N ALA A 258 0.28 19.25 14.83
CA ALA A 258 0.32 18.36 15.97
C ALA A 258 0.53 16.92 15.46
N PHE A 259 1.17 16.09 16.28
CA PHE A 259 1.41 14.69 15.95
C PHE A 259 1.58 13.84 17.19
N GLU A 260 1.51 12.53 17.03
CA GLU A 260 1.75 11.55 18.08
C GLU A 260 3.22 11.55 18.50
N ALA A 261 3.48 11.56 19.79
CA ALA A 261 4.85 11.47 20.30
C ALA A 261 5.44 10.07 20.05
N SER A 262 6.71 10.01 19.66
CA SER A 262 7.41 8.74 19.35
C SER A 262 7.64 7.83 20.58
N ASP A 263 7.49 8.35 21.79
CA ASP A 263 7.56 7.61 23.06
C ASP A 263 6.18 7.32 23.66
N SER A 264 5.10 7.62 22.92
CA SER A 264 3.72 7.41 23.35
C SER A 264 3.30 5.94 23.30
N GLU A 265 2.15 5.63 23.89
CA GLU A 265 1.52 4.33 23.75
C GLU A 265 1.13 4.05 22.28
N ALA A 266 0.77 5.09 21.51
CA ALA A 266 0.51 4.99 20.07
C ALA A 266 1.74 4.45 19.32
N ALA A 267 2.96 4.91 19.67
CA ALA A 267 4.19 4.42 19.03
C ALA A 267 4.39 2.91 19.19
N LYS A 268 3.94 2.32 20.29
CA LYS A 268 4.01 0.88 20.53
C LYS A 268 2.87 0.12 19.85
N THR A 269 1.69 0.72 19.81
CA THR A 269 0.47 0.12 19.25
C THR A 269 0.52 0.05 17.72
N TYR A 270 0.94 1.15 17.07
CA TYR A 270 0.90 1.29 15.63
C TYR A 270 2.25 1.02 14.94
N VAL A 271 2.99 0.03 15.46
CA VAL A 271 4.24 -0.43 14.84
C VAL A 271 3.96 -1.04 13.48
N ASN A 272 4.69 -0.59 12.47
CA ASN A 272 4.71 -1.16 11.13
C ASN A 272 5.49 -2.48 11.12
N ILE A 273 4.92 -3.50 10.51
CA ILE A 273 5.39 -4.88 10.60
C ILE A 273 5.66 -5.46 9.20
N VAL A 274 6.55 -6.45 9.16
CA VAL A 274 6.51 -7.44 8.10
C VAL A 274 5.41 -8.41 8.45
N ALA A 275 4.39 -8.52 7.60
CA ALA A 275 3.26 -9.39 7.79
C ALA A 275 3.23 -10.48 6.70
N VAL A 276 2.84 -11.69 7.10
CA VAL A 276 2.84 -12.88 6.26
C VAL A 276 1.56 -13.68 6.48
N LYS A 277 1.22 -14.60 5.58
CA LYS A 277 0.19 -15.57 5.84
C LYS A 277 0.58 -16.49 7.00
N GLU A 278 -0.37 -16.81 7.88
CA GLU A 278 -0.19 -17.70 9.04
C GLU A 278 0.53 -18.99 8.65
N GLY A 279 1.52 -19.35 9.45
CA GLY A 279 2.41 -20.50 9.22
C GLY A 279 3.71 -20.16 8.49
N ASN A 280 3.84 -18.97 7.89
CA ASN A 280 5.04 -18.53 7.18
C ASN A 280 5.97 -17.64 8.02
N GLU A 281 5.56 -17.20 9.20
CA GLU A 281 6.31 -16.29 10.08
C GLU A 281 7.66 -16.84 10.53
N ASN A 282 7.83 -18.15 10.44
CA ASN A 282 9.06 -18.86 10.83
C ASN A 282 9.95 -19.26 9.64
N ASN A 283 9.57 -18.94 8.42
CA ASN A 283 10.37 -19.21 7.22
C ASN A 283 11.74 -18.51 7.32
N ALA A 284 12.79 -19.20 6.92
CA ALA A 284 14.16 -18.71 7.06
C ALA A 284 14.39 -17.40 6.27
N GLU A 285 13.78 -17.29 5.09
CA GLU A 285 13.87 -16.11 4.22
C GLU A 285 13.13 -14.90 4.82
N ILE A 286 11.96 -15.14 5.45
CA ILE A 286 11.19 -14.09 6.15
C ILE A 286 11.97 -13.60 7.38
N LYS A 287 12.58 -14.51 8.15
CA LYS A 287 13.45 -14.13 9.27
C LYS A 287 14.65 -13.30 8.78
N ALA A 288 15.29 -13.72 7.70
CA ALA A 288 16.40 -12.97 7.12
C ALA A 288 15.97 -11.55 6.68
N LEU A 289 14.77 -11.39 6.12
CA LEU A 289 14.18 -10.10 5.77
C LEU A 289 13.97 -9.22 7.00
N VAL A 290 13.34 -9.76 8.05
CA VAL A 290 13.10 -9.04 9.30
C VAL A 290 14.42 -8.62 9.96
N ASP A 291 15.39 -9.53 10.05
CA ASP A 291 16.71 -9.27 10.63
C ASP A 291 17.47 -8.19 9.84
N ALA A 292 17.39 -8.24 8.50
CA ALA A 292 17.99 -7.22 7.64
C ALA A 292 17.37 -5.84 7.87
N LEU A 293 16.03 -5.75 7.93
CA LEU A 293 15.29 -4.51 8.20
C LEU A 293 15.58 -3.94 9.61
N LYS A 294 15.88 -4.80 10.58
CA LYS A 294 16.23 -4.41 11.97
C LYS A 294 17.74 -4.16 12.17
N SER A 295 18.55 -4.29 11.15
CA SER A 295 20.00 -4.09 11.23
C SER A 295 20.36 -2.65 11.61
N ASP A 296 21.53 -2.47 12.24
CA ASP A 296 22.05 -1.14 12.59
C ASP A 296 22.21 -0.24 11.36
N THR A 297 22.54 -0.83 10.22
CA THR A 297 22.65 -0.11 8.94
C THR A 297 21.31 0.53 8.56
N ILE A 298 20.20 -0.20 8.69
CA ILE A 298 18.87 0.31 8.36
C ILE A 298 18.39 1.30 9.42
N LYS A 299 18.64 1.06 10.71
CA LYS A 299 18.34 2.02 11.77
C LYS A 299 19.06 3.37 11.54
N GLN A 300 20.32 3.32 11.11
CA GLN A 300 21.06 4.54 10.78
C GLN A 300 20.50 5.22 9.52
N TYR A 301 20.16 4.45 8.49
CA TYR A 301 19.52 4.97 7.28
C TYR A 301 18.19 5.68 7.61
N ILE A 302 17.33 5.06 8.42
CA ILE A 302 16.07 5.65 8.89
C ILE A 302 16.33 7.00 9.57
N LYS A 303 17.27 7.03 10.48
CA LYS A 303 17.63 8.25 11.24
C LYS A 303 18.12 9.38 10.33
N ASP A 304 18.96 9.05 9.35
CA ASP A 304 19.59 10.04 8.48
C ASP A 304 18.66 10.53 7.37
N THR A 305 17.63 9.72 6.99
CA THR A 305 16.78 9.99 5.83
C THR A 305 15.47 10.69 6.23
N TYR A 306 14.81 10.23 7.30
CA TYR A 306 13.41 10.61 7.56
C TYR A 306 13.21 11.66 8.67
N ASP A 307 14.26 12.11 9.33
CA ASP A 307 14.23 13.24 10.31
C ASP A 307 13.04 13.11 11.31
N GLY A 308 12.84 11.90 11.87
CA GLY A 308 11.78 11.60 12.84
C GLY A 308 10.40 11.27 12.24
N ALA A 309 10.21 11.38 10.92
CA ALA A 309 8.97 10.92 10.27
C ALA A 309 8.86 9.39 10.24
N VAL A 310 9.97 8.70 10.39
CA VAL A 310 10.08 7.25 10.58
C VAL A 310 11.00 7.00 11.76
N VAL A 311 10.59 6.16 12.70
CA VAL A 311 11.35 5.84 13.92
C VAL A 311 11.53 4.33 14.02
N ALA A 312 12.76 3.85 14.03
CA ALA A 312 13.06 2.43 14.13
C ALA A 312 12.49 1.86 15.44
N PHE A 313 11.89 0.67 15.37
CA PHE A 313 11.34 -0.06 16.51
C PHE A 313 12.40 -1.05 17.03
N GLU A 314 12.61 -1.07 18.34
CA GLU A 314 13.59 -1.94 19.01
C GLU A 314 13.07 -3.34 19.35
#